data_29dbe987ded67f295772d9707947dd7f
#
_entry.id   29dbe987ded67f295772d9707947dd7f
#
_cell.length_a   1.000
_cell.length_b   1.000
_cell.length_c   1.000
_cell.angle_alpha   90.00
_cell.angle_beta   90.00
_cell.angle_gamma   90.00
#
_symmetry.space_group_name_H-M   'P 1'
#
loop_
_entity.id
_entity.type
_entity.pdbx_description
1 polymer ?
#
loop_
_entity_poly.entity_id
_entity_poly.type
_entity_poly.pdbx_seq_one_letter_code
_entity_poly.pdbx_strand_id
1 'polypeptide(L)'
;MAGFTIVHRDEVERDGNWSLLRRALGLGAFGMGLVEIPAGETIPEHDETERDQEEVFIVLSGSPTMVIGGEDHPAPAGTFARVDPELRRTMRNDGSEPASVLIVSAPTTSGYSPMPWA
;
A
#
# COMPACT_ATOMS: atom_id res chain seq x y z
N MET A 1 11.43 -7.22 26.56
CA MET A 1 10.68 -6.75 25.41
C MET A 1 9.59 -5.75 25.85
N ALA A 2 9.51 -4.61 25.23
CA ALA A 2 8.74 -3.50 25.78
C ALA A 2 7.33 -3.36 25.16
N GLY A 3 6.97 -4.17 24.19
CA GLY A 3 5.64 -4.09 23.56
C GLY A 3 5.54 -3.07 22.44
N PHE A 4 6.66 -2.61 21.90
CA PHE A 4 6.67 -1.68 20.78
C PHE A 4 7.90 -1.87 19.90
N THR A 5 7.81 -1.39 18.66
CA THR A 5 8.94 -1.36 17.72
C THR A 5 8.93 -0.02 17.01
N ILE A 6 10.10 0.61 16.91
CA ILE A 6 10.27 1.89 16.18
C ILE A 6 11.39 1.68 15.19
N VAL A 7 11.11 1.92 13.90
CA VAL A 7 12.12 1.82 12.85
C VAL A 7 12.02 3.02 11.92
N HIS A 8 13.13 3.40 11.32
CA HIS A 8 13.15 4.38 10.24
C HIS A 8 13.17 3.62 8.91
N ARG A 9 12.53 4.17 7.88
CA ARG A 9 12.42 3.52 6.57
C ARG A 9 13.77 3.09 6.00
N ASP A 10 14.82 3.84 6.27
CA ASP A 10 16.17 3.55 5.76
C ASP A 10 16.81 2.32 6.42
N GLU A 11 16.27 1.87 7.54
CA GLU A 11 16.74 0.70 8.28
C GLU A 11 15.95 -0.56 7.94
N VAL A 12 14.85 -0.44 7.20
CA VAL A 12 13.95 -1.55 6.90
C VAL A 12 14.51 -2.39 5.76
N GLU A 13 14.50 -3.71 5.94
CA GLU A 13 14.86 -4.64 4.89
C GLU A 13 14.01 -4.42 3.65
N ARG A 14 14.63 -4.47 2.49
CA ARG A 14 13.96 -4.30 1.21
C ARG A 14 14.03 -5.58 0.39
N ASP A 15 12.97 -5.82 -0.37
CA ASP A 15 12.91 -6.80 -1.44
C ASP A 15 12.63 -6.02 -2.72
N GLY A 16 13.68 -5.77 -3.50
CA GLY A 16 13.58 -4.87 -4.66
C GLY A 16 13.16 -3.46 -4.22
N ASN A 17 12.07 -2.97 -4.75
CA ASN A 17 11.54 -1.64 -4.43
C ASN A 17 10.57 -1.65 -3.24
N TRP A 18 10.38 -2.79 -2.60
CA TRP A 18 9.47 -2.96 -1.47
C TRP A 18 10.21 -2.92 -0.15
N SER A 19 9.80 -2.03 0.75
CA SER A 19 10.26 -2.02 2.14
C SER A 19 9.30 -2.88 2.96
N LEU A 20 9.86 -3.90 3.64
CA LEU A 20 9.08 -4.93 4.34
C LEU A 20 8.67 -4.43 5.73
N LEU A 21 7.76 -3.46 5.77
CA LEU A 21 7.38 -2.76 7.00
C LEU A 21 6.69 -3.65 8.01
N ARG A 22 5.74 -4.49 7.58
CA ARG A 22 5.04 -5.38 8.49
C ARG A 22 6.01 -6.26 9.26
N ARG A 23 6.98 -6.82 8.55
CA ARG A 23 7.99 -7.69 9.16
C ARG A 23 8.89 -6.91 10.11
N ALA A 24 9.36 -5.74 9.69
CA ALA A 24 10.25 -4.91 10.49
C ALA A 24 9.60 -4.46 11.80
N LEU A 25 8.29 -4.17 11.75
CA LEU A 25 7.54 -3.74 12.93
C LEU A 25 7.05 -4.90 13.79
N GLY A 26 7.11 -6.13 13.29
CA GLY A 26 6.50 -7.29 13.97
C GLY A 26 4.99 -7.18 14.03
N LEU A 27 4.39 -6.54 13.01
CA LEU A 27 2.97 -6.24 12.98
C LEU A 27 2.15 -7.47 12.60
N GLY A 28 1.18 -7.85 13.42
CA GLY A 28 0.34 -9.03 13.19
C GLY A 28 -1.11 -8.73 12.85
N ALA A 29 -1.58 -7.49 13.10
CA ALA A 29 -2.99 -7.18 12.98
C ALA A 29 -3.42 -6.85 11.55
N PHE A 30 -2.52 -6.33 10.72
CA PHE A 30 -2.81 -5.97 9.34
C PHE A 30 -1.53 -5.94 8.52
N GLY A 31 -1.67 -5.95 7.19
CA GLY A 31 -0.53 -5.86 6.29
C GLY A 31 -0.09 -4.41 6.09
N MET A 32 1.22 -4.22 5.91
CA MET A 32 1.78 -2.90 5.63
C MET A 32 3.04 -3.06 4.80
N GLY A 33 3.10 -2.36 3.68
CA GLY A 33 4.27 -2.33 2.82
C GLY A 33 4.45 -0.95 2.24
N LEU A 34 5.70 -0.60 1.95
CA LEU A 34 6.03 0.66 1.28
C LEU A 34 6.74 0.30 -0.01
N VAL A 35 6.23 0.77 -1.13
CA VAL A 35 6.85 0.56 -2.44
C VAL A 35 7.32 1.88 -3.01
N GLU A 36 8.51 1.88 -3.59
CA GLU A 36 9.01 2.99 -4.38
C GLU A 36 8.92 2.59 -5.84
N ILE A 37 8.11 3.31 -6.62
CA ILE A 37 7.88 3.01 -8.03
C ILE A 37 8.71 3.96 -8.86
N PRO A 38 9.79 3.47 -9.52
CA PRO A 38 10.58 4.32 -10.39
C PRO A 38 9.75 4.89 -11.54
N ALA A 39 10.18 6.02 -12.08
CA ALA A 39 9.55 6.62 -13.24
C ALA A 39 9.45 5.60 -14.38
N GLY A 40 8.29 5.50 -15.00
CA GLY A 40 8.03 4.59 -16.12
C GLY A 40 7.71 3.16 -15.76
N GLU A 41 7.71 2.80 -14.47
CA GLU A 41 7.45 1.43 -14.04
C GLU A 41 6.03 1.25 -13.50
N THR A 42 5.62 -0.01 -13.44
CA THR A 42 4.30 -0.43 -12.96
C THR A 42 4.52 -1.58 -11.98
N ILE A 43 3.83 -1.56 -10.84
CA ILE A 43 3.85 -2.69 -9.92
C ILE A 43 2.94 -3.81 -10.45
N PRO A 44 3.11 -5.07 -9.97
CA PRO A 44 2.29 -6.18 -10.47
C PRO A 44 0.80 -5.94 -10.25
N GLU A 45 0.01 -6.13 -11.31
CA GLU A 45 -1.45 -6.07 -11.22
C GLU A 45 -1.97 -7.34 -10.56
N HIS A 46 -2.89 -7.19 -9.61
CA HIS A 46 -3.48 -8.33 -8.91
C HIS A 46 -4.82 -7.95 -8.29
N ASP A 47 -5.53 -8.95 -7.78
CA ASP A 47 -6.65 -8.76 -6.86
C ASP A 47 -6.32 -9.47 -5.55
N GLU A 48 -7.19 -9.32 -4.55
CA GLU A 48 -7.00 -9.91 -3.24
C GLU A 48 -8.17 -10.82 -2.84
N THR A 49 -8.84 -11.38 -3.83
CA THR A 49 -9.99 -12.29 -3.63
C THR A 49 -9.60 -13.49 -2.78
N GLU A 50 -8.44 -14.09 -3.05
CA GLU A 50 -8.00 -15.31 -2.39
C GLU A 50 -7.84 -15.13 -0.89
N ARG A 51 -7.33 -13.98 -0.46
CA ARG A 51 -7.08 -13.69 0.96
C ARG A 51 -8.11 -12.74 1.55
N ASP A 52 -9.08 -12.31 0.77
CA ASP A 52 -10.16 -11.41 1.18
C ASP A 52 -9.63 -10.13 1.82
N GLN A 53 -8.63 -9.50 1.20
CA GLN A 53 -7.99 -8.31 1.74
C GLN A 53 -8.59 -7.04 1.15
N GLU A 54 -9.07 -6.17 2.02
CA GLU A 54 -9.33 -4.77 1.66
C GLU A 54 -8.00 -4.03 1.76
N GLU A 55 -7.67 -3.24 0.75
CA GLU A 55 -6.40 -2.50 0.72
C GLU A 55 -6.63 -1.01 0.59
N VAL A 56 -5.74 -0.24 1.23
CA VAL A 56 -5.68 1.21 1.06
C VAL A 56 -4.29 1.56 0.54
N PHE A 57 -4.26 2.27 -0.58
CA PHE A 57 -3.04 2.80 -1.17
C PHE A 57 -2.94 4.27 -0.80
N ILE A 58 -1.82 4.66 -0.21
CA ILE A 58 -1.58 6.03 0.28
C ILE A 58 -0.37 6.57 -0.45
N VAL A 59 -0.57 7.56 -1.32
CA VAL A 59 0.54 8.13 -2.09
C VAL A 59 1.24 9.18 -1.25
N LEU A 60 2.48 8.90 -0.88
CA LEU A 60 3.30 9.78 -0.03
C LEU A 60 4.07 10.81 -0.86
N SER A 61 4.53 10.43 -2.05
CA SER A 61 5.28 11.33 -2.93
C SER A 61 5.11 10.89 -4.38
N GLY A 62 5.37 11.82 -5.30
CA GLY A 62 5.23 11.56 -6.73
C GLY A 62 3.79 11.77 -7.22
N SER A 63 3.54 11.37 -8.47
CA SER A 63 2.23 11.53 -9.12
C SER A 63 1.93 10.29 -9.98
N PRO A 64 1.81 9.11 -9.36
CA PRO A 64 1.48 7.90 -10.10
C PRO A 64 0.00 7.89 -10.52
N THR A 65 -0.35 6.89 -11.31
CA THR A 65 -1.72 6.61 -11.73
C THR A 65 -2.18 5.33 -11.05
N MET A 66 -3.30 5.39 -10.37
CA MET A 66 -3.96 4.20 -9.80
C MET A 66 -4.84 3.58 -10.89
N VAL A 67 -4.64 2.30 -11.19
CA VAL A 67 -5.42 1.59 -12.20
C VAL A 67 -6.30 0.57 -11.48
N ILE A 68 -7.61 0.76 -11.54
CA ILE A 68 -8.57 -0.10 -10.86
C ILE A 68 -9.57 -0.63 -11.90
N GLY A 69 -9.62 -1.96 -12.03
CA GLY A 69 -10.49 -2.58 -13.03
C GLY A 69 -10.19 -2.11 -14.44
N GLY A 70 -8.94 -1.79 -14.75
CA GLY A 70 -8.51 -1.30 -16.04
C GLY A 70 -8.76 0.20 -16.28
N GLU A 71 -9.29 0.91 -15.27
CA GLU A 71 -9.60 2.34 -15.39
C GLU A 71 -8.55 3.18 -14.68
N ASP A 72 -8.03 4.20 -15.35
CA ASP A 72 -6.98 5.08 -14.85
C ASP A 72 -7.55 6.18 -13.95
N HIS A 73 -6.91 6.39 -12.81
CA HIS A 73 -7.24 7.45 -11.87
C HIS A 73 -5.96 8.17 -11.46
N PRO A 74 -5.83 9.47 -11.72
CA PRO A 74 -4.68 10.22 -11.23
C PRO A 74 -4.58 10.14 -9.71
N ALA A 75 -3.40 9.88 -9.21
CA ALA A 75 -3.17 9.70 -7.78
C ALA A 75 -1.92 10.46 -7.31
N PRO A 76 -1.94 11.80 -7.33
CA PRO A 76 -0.82 12.59 -6.84
C PRO A 76 -0.62 12.40 -5.33
N ALA A 77 0.52 12.85 -4.81
CA ALA A 77 0.83 12.79 -3.39
C ALA A 77 -0.35 13.33 -2.56
N GLY A 78 -0.73 12.62 -1.51
CA GLY A 78 -1.89 12.93 -0.69
C GLY A 78 -3.16 12.20 -1.11
N THR A 79 -3.11 11.36 -2.14
CA THR A 79 -4.24 10.54 -2.56
C THR A 79 -4.33 9.28 -1.70
N PHE A 80 -5.56 8.94 -1.30
CA PHE A 80 -5.88 7.71 -0.58
C PHE A 80 -6.87 6.92 -1.43
N ALA A 81 -6.57 5.66 -1.71
CA ALA A 81 -7.43 4.81 -2.52
C ALA A 81 -7.73 3.51 -1.79
N ARG A 82 -9.00 3.28 -1.44
CA ARG A 82 -9.45 2.01 -0.90
C ARG A 82 -9.92 1.13 -2.06
N VAL A 83 -9.51 -0.12 -2.06
CA VAL A 83 -9.88 -1.07 -3.11
C VAL A 83 -10.43 -2.34 -2.49
N ASP A 84 -11.60 -2.75 -2.95
CA ASP A 84 -12.23 -4.01 -2.52
C ASP A 84 -11.44 -5.22 -3.04
N PRO A 85 -11.50 -6.36 -2.33
CA PRO A 85 -10.68 -7.53 -2.69
C PRO A 85 -10.84 -8.02 -4.13
N GLU A 86 -12.04 -7.97 -4.69
CA GLU A 86 -12.34 -8.55 -6.01
C GLU A 86 -11.91 -7.68 -7.19
N LEU A 87 -11.60 -6.41 -6.96
CA LEU A 87 -11.18 -5.51 -8.04
C LEU A 87 -9.68 -5.68 -8.33
N ARG A 88 -9.34 -5.87 -9.59
CA ARG A 88 -7.94 -5.87 -10.00
C ARG A 88 -7.38 -4.45 -9.88
N ARG A 89 -6.17 -4.35 -9.37
CA ARG A 89 -5.53 -3.05 -9.17
C ARG A 89 -4.05 -3.12 -9.46
N THR A 90 -3.52 -1.99 -9.86
CA THR A 90 -2.09 -1.72 -9.94
C THR A 90 -1.84 -0.22 -9.86
N MET A 91 -0.57 0.16 -9.78
CA MET A 91 -0.16 1.57 -9.90
C MET A 91 0.92 1.66 -10.95
N ARG A 92 0.78 2.67 -11.82
CA ARG A 92 1.73 2.98 -12.88
C ARG A 92 2.30 4.36 -12.63
N ASN A 93 3.61 4.48 -12.68
CA ASN A 93 4.25 5.78 -12.51
C ASN A 93 4.59 6.37 -13.88
N ASP A 94 3.69 7.20 -14.39
CA ASP A 94 3.87 7.91 -15.65
C ASP A 94 4.64 9.23 -15.46
N GLY A 95 4.97 9.58 -14.22
CA GLY A 95 5.70 10.79 -13.91
C GLY A 95 7.19 10.66 -14.18
N SER A 96 7.93 11.75 -14.00
CA SER A 96 9.39 11.80 -14.19
C SER A 96 10.17 11.50 -12.90
N GLU A 97 9.50 11.49 -11.76
CA GLU A 97 10.11 11.25 -10.45
C GLU A 97 9.60 9.94 -9.86
N PRO A 98 10.36 9.30 -8.95
CA PRO A 98 9.86 8.13 -8.24
C PRO A 98 8.61 8.46 -7.44
N ALA A 99 7.74 7.48 -7.25
CA ALA A 99 6.57 7.60 -6.40
C ALA A 99 6.70 6.67 -5.21
N SER A 100 6.42 7.17 -4.00
CA SER A 100 6.39 6.36 -2.79
C SER A 100 4.94 6.12 -2.38
N VAL A 101 4.57 4.86 -2.21
CA VAL A 101 3.20 4.45 -1.91
C VAL A 101 3.21 3.51 -0.71
N LEU A 102 2.47 3.88 0.32
CA LEU A 102 2.22 3.03 1.48
C LEU A 102 0.96 2.23 1.22
N ILE A 103 1.03 0.92 1.44
CA ILE A 103 -0.11 0.03 1.24
C ILE A 103 -0.43 -0.65 2.57
N VAL A 104 -1.69 -0.53 2.98
CA VAL A 104 -2.20 -1.13 4.21
C VAL A 104 -3.32 -2.07 3.83
N SER A 105 -3.34 -3.27 4.40
CA SER A 105 -4.35 -4.28 4.08
C SER A 105 -4.81 -5.04 5.31
N ALA A 106 -6.08 -5.43 5.30
CA ALA A 106 -6.65 -6.29 6.33
C ALA A 106 -7.79 -7.12 5.72
N PRO A 107 -8.06 -8.32 6.27
CA PRO A 107 -9.22 -9.09 5.83
C PRO A 107 -10.51 -8.29 6.08
N THR A 108 -11.49 -8.43 5.19
CA THR A 108 -12.80 -7.79 5.39
C THR A 108 -13.48 -8.27 6.67
N THR A 109 -13.03 -9.42 7.20
CA THR A 109 -13.51 -10.01 8.45
C THR A 109 -12.60 -9.70 9.64
N SER A 110 -11.84 -8.61 9.57
CA SER A 110 -10.83 -8.27 10.60
C SER A 110 -11.41 -8.07 12.00
N GLY A 111 -12.70 -7.76 12.10
CA GLY A 111 -13.33 -7.46 13.39
C GLY A 111 -13.05 -6.05 13.88
N TYR A 112 -12.47 -5.20 13.04
CA TYR A 112 -12.23 -3.81 13.41
C TYR A 112 -13.55 -3.11 13.76
N SER A 113 -13.56 -2.39 14.88
CA SER A 113 -14.69 -1.60 15.32
C SER A 113 -14.26 -0.13 15.40
N PRO A 114 -14.82 0.74 14.54
CA PRO A 114 -14.40 2.14 14.55
C PRO A 114 -14.83 2.85 15.83
N MET A 115 -14.06 3.87 16.20
CA MET A 115 -14.45 4.78 17.27
C MET A 115 -15.70 5.56 16.84
N PRO A 116 -16.57 5.96 17.80
CA PRO A 116 -17.82 6.66 17.43
C PRO A 116 -17.62 7.94 16.63
N TRP A 117 -16.47 8.58 16.75
CA TRP A 117 -16.17 9.83 16.03
C TRP A 117 -15.46 9.61 14.68
N ALA A 118 -15.06 8.37 14.38
CA ALA A 118 -14.24 8.06 13.20
C ALA A 118 -15.06 7.45 12.06
#